data_31007f14694ceecceea7ddbeba9a030c
#
_entry.id   31007f14694ceecceea7ddbeba9a030c
#
_cell.length_a   1.000
_cell.length_b   1.000
_cell.length_c   1.000
_cell.angle_alpha   90.00
_cell.angle_beta   90.00
_cell.angle_gamma   90.00
#
_symmetry.space_group_name_H-M   'P 1'
#
loop_
_entity.id
_entity.type
_entity.pdbx_description
1 polymer ?
#
loop_
_entity_poly.entity_id
_entity_poly.type
_entity_poly.pdbx_seq_one_letter_code
_entity_poly.pdbx_strand_id
1 'polypeptide(L)' 'KFFEVVRAGFANKRKQLWRNLSVGLKLDKNEVQNVLKQAVGNEKVRAQELGVEEWITLTKKLT' A
#
# COMPACT_ATOMS: atom_id res chain seq x y z
N LYS A 1 -0.80 -12.20 -5.91
CA LYS A 1 -0.45 -11.28 -4.83
C LYS A 1 -0.59 -9.83 -5.24
N PHE A 2 -0.26 -9.52 -6.50
CA PHE A 2 -0.40 -8.16 -7.00
C PHE A 2 -1.85 -7.67 -6.86
N PHE A 3 -2.80 -8.47 -7.31
CA PHE A 3 -4.21 -8.10 -7.25
C PHE A 3 -4.70 -7.98 -5.80
N GLU A 4 -4.20 -8.82 -4.92
CA GLU A 4 -4.58 -8.75 -3.51
C GLU A 4 -4.13 -7.44 -2.89
N VAL A 5 -2.91 -7.01 -3.21
CA VAL A 5 -2.37 -5.76 -2.68
C VAL A 5 -3.17 -4.56 -3.22
N VAL A 6 -3.43 -4.54 -4.52
CA VAL A 6 -4.20 -3.46 -5.13
C VAL A 6 -5.61 -3.41 -4.56
N ARG A 7 -6.26 -4.57 -4.45
CA ARG A 7 -7.62 -4.65 -3.91
C ARG A 7 -7.66 -4.13 -2.48
N ALA A 8 -6.68 -4.54 -1.67
CA ALA A 8 -6.61 -4.07 -0.29
C ALA A 8 -6.42 -2.56 -0.23
N GLY A 9 -5.58 -2.02 -1.12
CA GLY A 9 -5.30 -0.59 -1.15
C GLY A 9 -6.51 0.25 -1.52
N PHE A 10 -7.42 -0.28 -2.31
CA PHE A 10 -8.64 0.44 -2.72
C PHE A 10 -9.87 0.06 -1.91
N ALA A 11 -9.70 -0.69 -0.83
CA ALA A 11 -10.82 -1.22 -0.05
C ALA A 11 -11.70 -0.11 0.55
N ASN A 12 -11.10 1.01 0.95
CA ASN A 12 -11.85 2.12 1.53
C ASN A 12 -11.28 3.44 1.03
N LYS A 13 -12.06 4.15 0.23
CA LYS A 13 -11.64 5.40 -0.39
C LYS A 13 -11.36 6.52 0.61
N ARG A 14 -11.98 6.46 1.79
CA ARG A 14 -11.83 7.50 2.81
C ARG A 14 -10.61 7.30 3.68
N LYS A 15 -10.01 6.12 3.64
CA LYS A 15 -8.85 5.80 4.47
C LYS A 15 -7.57 5.97 3.67
N GLN A 16 -6.48 6.23 4.39
CA GLN A 16 -5.17 6.30 3.74
C GLN A 16 -4.73 4.92 3.30
N LEU A 17 -3.87 4.90 2.29
CA LEU A 17 -3.40 3.66 1.68
C LEU A 17 -2.76 2.73 2.71
N TRP A 18 -1.87 3.27 3.57
CA TRP A 18 -1.17 2.43 4.55
C TRP A 18 -2.16 1.70 5.46
N ARG A 19 -3.25 2.37 5.81
CA ARG A 19 -4.24 1.78 6.68
C ARG A 19 -5.02 0.67 5.98
N ASN A 20 -5.39 0.91 4.72
CA ASN A 20 -6.07 -0.10 3.92
C ASN A 20 -5.21 -1.34 3.76
N LEU A 21 -3.93 -1.16 3.46
CA LEU A 21 -3.01 -2.29 3.29
C LEU A 21 -2.79 -3.03 4.61
N SER A 22 -2.61 -2.29 5.69
CA SER A 22 -2.41 -2.88 7.00
C SER A 22 -3.58 -3.78 7.41
N VAL A 23 -4.79 -3.27 7.25
CA VAL A 23 -5.99 -4.02 7.61
C VAL A 23 -6.24 -5.16 6.63
N GLY A 24 -6.18 -4.87 5.33
CA GLY A 24 -6.50 -5.85 4.30
C GLY A 24 -5.53 -7.00 4.21
N LEU A 25 -4.26 -6.74 4.43
CA LEU A 25 -3.21 -7.76 4.35
C LEU A 25 -2.78 -8.27 5.73
N LYS A 26 -3.39 -7.76 6.78
CA LYS A 26 -3.07 -8.13 8.17
C LYS A 26 -1.60 -7.90 8.50
N LEU A 27 -1.09 -6.75 8.11
CA LEU A 27 0.29 -6.37 8.36
C LEU A 27 0.38 -5.27 9.42
N ASP A 28 1.56 -5.14 10.03
CA ASP A 28 1.82 -4.09 11.01
C ASP A 28 1.81 -2.73 10.29
N LYS A 29 1.10 -1.76 10.86
CA LYS A 29 1.01 -0.42 10.26
C LYS A 29 2.38 0.24 10.10
N ASN A 30 3.27 0.06 11.06
CA ASN A 30 4.60 0.65 10.99
C ASN A 30 5.40 0.06 9.84
N GLU A 31 5.27 -1.23 9.62
CA GLU A 31 5.93 -1.92 8.53
C GLU A 31 5.41 -1.43 7.18
N VAL A 32 4.10 -1.30 7.06
CA VAL A 32 3.48 -0.80 5.83
C VAL A 32 3.90 0.64 5.55
N GLN A 33 3.90 1.49 6.58
CA GLN A 33 4.33 2.88 6.44
C GLN A 33 5.78 2.98 5.98
N ASN A 34 6.66 2.15 6.54
CA ASN A 34 8.06 2.12 6.14
C ASN A 34 8.21 1.70 4.68
N VAL A 35 7.46 0.68 4.27
CA VAL A 35 7.50 0.21 2.89
C VAL A 35 7.03 1.30 1.93
N LEU A 36 5.95 1.99 2.26
CA LEU A 36 5.45 3.08 1.43
C LEU A 36 6.47 4.21 1.34
N LYS A 37 7.10 4.54 2.44
CA LYS A 37 8.11 5.58 2.46
C LYS A 37 9.29 5.23 1.58
N GLN A 38 9.70 3.97 1.59
CA GLN A 38 10.81 3.50 0.76
C GLN A 38 10.44 3.38 -0.71
N ALA A 39 9.25 2.86 -0.99
CA ALA A 39 8.83 2.59 -2.36
C ALA A 39 8.36 3.85 -3.10
N VAL A 40 7.70 4.75 -2.41
CA VAL A 40 7.05 5.91 -3.02
C VAL A 40 7.60 7.23 -2.49
N GLY A 41 8.23 7.19 -1.33
CA GLY A 41 8.78 8.38 -0.68
C GLY A 41 7.76 9.16 0.15
N ASN A 42 6.55 8.63 0.28
CA ASN A 42 5.49 9.30 1.03
C ASN A 42 4.57 8.25 1.65
N GLU A 43 4.57 8.16 2.97
CA GLU A 43 3.74 7.22 3.70
C GLU A 43 2.25 7.61 3.70
N LYS A 44 1.95 8.85 3.34
CA LYS A 44 0.58 9.35 3.31
C LYS A 44 -0.03 9.32 1.91
N VAL A 45 0.64 8.67 0.97
CA VAL A 45 0.17 8.57 -0.40
C VAL A 45 -1.18 7.83 -0.46
N ARG A 46 -2.02 8.24 -1.39
CA ARG A 46 -3.30 7.58 -1.62
C ARG A 46 -3.19 6.60 -2.77
N ALA A 47 -4.05 5.57 -2.74
CA ALA A 47 -4.01 4.50 -3.75
C ALA A 47 -4.10 5.05 -5.17
N GLN A 48 -4.94 6.04 -5.39
CA GLN A 48 -5.15 6.61 -6.73
C GLN A 48 -3.96 7.40 -7.25
N GLU A 49 -3.00 7.71 -6.39
CA GLU A 49 -1.80 8.43 -6.79
C GLU A 49 -0.70 7.51 -7.30
N LEU A 50 -0.86 6.20 -7.12
CA LEU A 50 0.17 5.24 -7.51
C LEU A 50 -0.02 4.78 -8.96
N GLY A 51 1.09 4.75 -9.71
CA GLY A 51 1.13 4.14 -11.03
C GLY A 51 1.36 2.63 -10.91
N VAL A 52 1.25 1.94 -12.05
CA VAL A 52 1.42 0.48 -12.09
C VAL A 52 2.79 0.05 -11.55
N GLU A 53 3.83 0.76 -11.93
CA GLU A 53 5.19 0.41 -11.49
C GLU A 53 5.33 0.51 -9.97
N GLU A 54 4.72 1.53 -9.39
CA GLU A 54 4.76 1.72 -7.95
C GLU A 54 3.99 0.61 -7.23
N TRP A 55 2.86 0.19 -7.80
CA TRP A 55 2.12 -0.95 -7.25
C TRP A 55 2.94 -2.24 -7.30
N ILE A 56 3.67 -2.45 -8.38
CA ILE A 56 4.53 -3.63 -8.51
C ILE A 56 5.63 -3.62 -7.47
N THR A 57 6.30 -2.47 -7.32
CA THR A 57 7.36 -2.31 -6.33
C THR A 57 6.82 -2.54 -4.92
N LEU A 58 5.67 -1.97 -4.62
CA LEU A 58 5.02 -2.10 -3.33
C LEU A 58 4.68 -3.57 -3.04
N THR A 59 4.14 -4.26 -4.04
CA THR A 59 3.82 -5.68 -3.90
C THR A 59 5.04 -6.50 -3.55
N LYS A 60 6.15 -6.25 -4.23
CA LYS A 60 7.39 -6.98 -3.99
C LYS A 60 7.91 -6.75 -2.57
N LYS A 61 7.78 -5.53 -2.07
CA LYS A 61 8.26 -5.20 -0.74
C LYS A 61 7.35 -5.74 0.37
N LEU A 62 6.06 -5.88 0.09
CA LEU A 62 5.10 -6.37 1.07
C LEU A 62 5.00 -7.91 1.09
N THR A 63 5.57 -8.55 0.13
CA THR A 63 5.57 -10.01 0.06
C THR A 63 7.00 -10.54 0.05
#